data_843afc1bd20afea88d1f52f1d6bd907a
#
_entry.id   843afc1bd20afea88d1f52f1d6bd907a
#
_cell.length_a   1.000
_cell.length_b   1.000
_cell.length_c   1.000
_cell.angle_alpha   90.00
_cell.angle_beta   90.00
_cell.angle_gamma   90.00
#
_symmetry.space_group_name_H-M   'P 1'
#
loop_
_entity.id
_entity.type
_entity.pdbx_description
1 polymer ?
#
loop_
_entity_poly.entity_id
_entity_poly.type
_entity_poly.pdbx_seq_one_letter_code
_entity_poly.pdbx_strand_id
1 'polypeptide(L)'
;ITAEVYRYSDGTYLEDQDMWFLSGIYRDVYLYAENDIYLRDFYARAELDEACQDATLSVWTGVANWGKETVEDIVLDAALVGGTKLSFEPLELVALPGNTRSFFTADIEKPLQWSAEAPNLYTLVLTLRKGDQVLSCKSVRIGFKRIEIKGEQLLVNGSPVLLKGVNRHDFDPDHGWAVPRERYYEDLNLMKQANINAIRTSHYPDDPFFYELCDEYG
;
A
#
# COMPACT_ATOMS: atom_id res chain seq x y z
N ILE A 1 -28.48 -4.24 1.80
CA ILE A 1 -27.40 -5.24 1.85
C ILE A 1 -27.59 -6.04 3.11
N THR A 2 -27.53 -7.36 3.02
CA THR A 2 -27.61 -8.27 4.16
C THR A 2 -26.35 -9.13 4.15
N ALA A 3 -25.68 -9.25 5.30
CA ALA A 3 -24.56 -10.15 5.50
C ALA A 3 -24.91 -11.17 6.58
N GLU A 4 -24.75 -12.46 6.28
CA GLU A 4 -24.90 -13.54 7.24
C GLU A 4 -23.52 -14.07 7.62
N VAL A 5 -23.18 -13.99 8.91
CA VAL A 5 -21.85 -14.34 9.41
C VAL A 5 -21.99 -15.52 10.37
N TYR A 6 -21.39 -16.63 10.01
CA TYR A 6 -21.38 -17.83 10.86
C TYR A 6 -20.19 -17.82 11.82
N ARG A 7 -20.44 -18.18 13.08
CA ARG A 7 -19.39 -18.29 14.09
C ARG A 7 -18.39 -19.41 13.79
N TYR A 8 -18.87 -20.50 13.22
CA TYR A 8 -18.07 -21.66 12.89
C TYR A 8 -18.22 -22.00 11.40
N SER A 9 -17.11 -22.36 10.78
CA SER A 9 -17.02 -22.83 9.40
C SER A 9 -16.08 -24.04 9.35
N ASP A 10 -15.94 -24.67 8.20
CA ASP A 10 -14.97 -25.76 8.01
C ASP A 10 -13.55 -25.30 8.33
N GLY A 11 -13.19 -24.05 8.04
CA GLY A 11 -11.90 -23.47 8.38
C GLY A 11 -11.59 -23.45 9.87
N THR A 12 -12.61 -23.35 10.74
CA THR A 12 -12.44 -23.35 12.19
C THR A 12 -11.76 -24.64 12.71
N TYR A 13 -11.91 -25.73 12.00
CA TYR A 13 -11.34 -27.04 12.37
C TYR A 13 -10.00 -27.32 11.70
N LEU A 14 -9.61 -26.48 10.72
CA LEU A 14 -8.39 -26.64 9.94
C LEU A 14 -7.30 -25.66 10.34
N GLU A 15 -7.68 -24.53 10.91
CA GLU A 15 -6.78 -23.44 11.24
C GLU A 15 -6.90 -23.04 12.72
N ASP A 16 -5.76 -22.87 13.35
CA ASP A 16 -5.62 -22.26 14.67
C ASP A 16 -4.30 -21.50 14.70
N GLN A 17 -4.37 -20.17 14.61
CA GLN A 17 -3.20 -19.29 14.58
C GLN A 17 -2.84 -18.78 15.99
N ASP A 18 -3.09 -19.58 17.02
CA ASP A 18 -2.80 -19.25 18.42
C ASP A 18 -3.46 -17.93 18.86
N MET A 19 -4.75 -17.79 18.54
CA MET A 19 -5.54 -16.60 18.82
C MET A 19 -6.97 -16.91 19.20
N TRP A 20 -7.71 -15.93 19.74
CA TRP A 20 -9.09 -16.14 20.16
C TRP A 20 -10.05 -16.30 18.97
N PHE A 21 -10.99 -17.23 19.11
CA PHE A 21 -12.07 -17.41 18.15
C PHE A 21 -13.20 -16.41 18.41
N LEU A 22 -13.07 -15.23 17.84
CA LEU A 22 -14.12 -14.23 17.78
C LEU A 22 -14.70 -14.21 16.37
N SER A 23 -16.03 -14.08 16.29
CA SER A 23 -16.74 -14.00 15.03
C SER A 23 -17.35 -12.61 14.84
N GLY A 24 -17.72 -12.29 13.62
CA GLY A 24 -18.37 -11.05 13.27
C GLY A 24 -17.64 -10.30 12.17
N ILE A 25 -18.13 -9.12 11.83
CA ILE A 25 -17.49 -8.18 10.91
C ILE A 25 -16.79 -7.14 11.76
N TYR A 26 -15.47 -7.17 11.78
CA TYR A 26 -14.64 -6.34 12.65
C TYR A 26 -13.85 -5.26 11.92
N ARG A 27 -13.96 -5.22 10.59
CA ARG A 27 -13.38 -4.16 9.75
C ARG A 27 -14.48 -3.32 9.12
N ASP A 28 -14.11 -2.13 8.66
CA ASP A 28 -15.02 -1.18 8.06
C ASP A 28 -15.81 -1.79 6.90
N VAL A 29 -17.10 -1.46 6.84
CA VAL A 29 -17.98 -1.79 5.73
C VAL A 29 -18.44 -0.49 5.08
N TYR A 30 -18.15 -0.33 3.80
CA TYR A 30 -18.47 0.88 3.07
C TYR A 30 -19.00 0.57 1.67
N LEU A 31 -19.77 1.51 1.14
CA LEU A 31 -20.22 1.52 -0.25
C LEU A 31 -19.46 2.61 -0.99
N TYR A 32 -18.99 2.28 -2.16
CA TYR A 32 -18.37 3.27 -3.04
C TYR A 32 -18.96 3.17 -4.44
N ALA A 33 -18.91 4.27 -5.19
CA ALA A 33 -19.32 4.34 -6.57
C ALA A 33 -18.12 4.77 -7.42
N GLU A 34 -18.00 4.17 -8.59
CA GLU A 34 -16.99 4.50 -9.61
C GLU A 34 -17.70 4.79 -10.93
N ASN A 35 -17.04 5.47 -11.85
CA ASN A 35 -17.51 5.59 -13.22
C ASN A 35 -17.43 4.23 -13.95
N ASP A 36 -18.08 4.10 -15.08
CA ASP A 36 -17.99 2.87 -15.90
C ASP A 36 -16.56 2.57 -16.34
N ILE A 37 -15.74 3.63 -16.51
CA ILE A 37 -14.31 3.52 -16.77
C ILE A 37 -13.59 4.14 -15.56
N TYR A 38 -12.77 3.32 -14.88
CA TYR A 38 -12.03 3.77 -13.70
C TYR A 38 -10.73 2.99 -13.51
N LEU A 39 -9.82 3.54 -12.72
CA LEU A 39 -8.61 2.87 -12.29
C LEU A 39 -8.97 1.84 -11.21
N ARG A 40 -9.06 0.57 -11.63
CA ARG A 40 -9.49 -0.54 -10.79
C ARG A 40 -8.45 -0.94 -9.76
N ASP A 41 -7.19 -1.00 -10.21
CA ASP A 41 -6.07 -1.48 -9.43
C ASP A 41 -4.77 -0.86 -9.93
N PHE A 42 -3.80 -0.74 -9.05
CA PHE A 42 -2.44 -0.37 -9.41
C PHE A 42 -1.44 -0.90 -8.39
N TYR A 43 -0.22 -1.09 -8.85
CA TYR A 43 0.92 -1.43 -8.01
C TYR A 43 2.08 -0.50 -8.35
N ALA A 44 2.65 0.14 -7.34
CA ALA A 44 3.78 1.02 -7.49
C ALA A 44 5.00 0.46 -6.75
N ARG A 45 6.15 0.41 -7.42
CA ARG A 45 7.43 -0.02 -6.87
C ARG A 45 8.44 1.11 -7.04
N ALA A 46 8.96 1.58 -5.92
CA ALA A 46 9.93 2.65 -5.83
C ALA A 46 11.26 2.07 -5.33
N GLU A 47 12.23 1.88 -6.22
CA GLU A 47 13.50 1.24 -5.90
C GLU A 47 14.68 2.15 -6.17
N LEU A 48 15.62 2.16 -5.23
CA LEU A 48 16.93 2.77 -5.44
C LEU A 48 17.82 1.88 -6.32
N ASP A 49 18.72 2.51 -7.07
CA ASP A 49 19.77 1.85 -7.81
C ASP A 49 20.78 1.13 -6.90
N GLU A 50 21.77 0.44 -7.47
CA GLU A 50 22.80 -0.26 -6.70
C GLU A 50 23.68 0.68 -5.87
N ALA A 51 23.85 1.91 -6.31
CA ALA A 51 24.59 2.94 -5.60
C ALA A 51 23.77 3.64 -4.51
N CYS A 52 22.47 3.31 -4.40
CA CYS A 52 21.52 3.95 -3.51
C CYS A 52 21.51 5.49 -3.66
N GLN A 53 21.56 5.98 -4.90
CA GLN A 53 21.56 7.41 -5.20
C GLN A 53 20.36 7.85 -6.01
N ASP A 54 20.13 7.21 -7.14
CA ASP A 54 18.99 7.46 -7.99
C ASP A 54 17.97 6.34 -7.85
N ALA A 55 16.78 6.51 -8.38
CA ALA A 55 15.73 5.52 -8.24
C ALA A 55 14.92 5.34 -9.52
N THR A 56 14.25 4.22 -9.62
CA THR A 56 13.24 3.96 -10.64
C THR A 56 11.88 3.75 -9.96
N LEU A 57 10.89 4.51 -10.40
CA LEU A 57 9.49 4.28 -10.08
C LEU A 57 8.86 3.45 -11.19
N SER A 58 8.37 2.27 -10.84
CA SER A 58 7.65 1.37 -11.75
C SER A 58 6.19 1.28 -11.32
N VAL A 59 5.26 1.50 -12.25
CA VAL A 59 3.82 1.52 -11.96
C VAL A 59 3.07 0.62 -12.94
N TRP A 60 2.40 -0.39 -12.40
CA TRP A 60 1.45 -1.23 -13.11
C TRP A 60 0.04 -0.77 -12.81
N THR A 61 -0.82 -0.69 -13.81
CA THR A 61 -2.20 -0.27 -13.61
C THR A 61 -3.18 -1.18 -14.32
N GLY A 62 -4.39 -1.27 -13.78
CA GLY A 62 -5.53 -1.93 -14.37
C GLY A 62 -6.69 -0.95 -14.50
N VAL A 63 -7.12 -0.68 -15.72
CA VAL A 63 -8.28 0.16 -16.03
C VAL A 63 -9.46 -0.71 -16.35
N ALA A 64 -10.53 -0.63 -15.55
CA ALA A 64 -11.78 -1.31 -15.82
C ALA A 64 -12.64 -0.49 -16.80
N ASN A 65 -13.33 -1.19 -17.69
CA ASN A 65 -14.39 -0.66 -18.53
C ASN A 65 -15.59 -1.60 -18.48
N TRP A 66 -16.63 -1.18 -17.75
CA TRP A 66 -17.89 -1.94 -17.63
C TRP A 66 -18.83 -1.75 -18.81
N GLY A 67 -18.50 -0.85 -19.74
CA GLY A 67 -19.19 -0.71 -21.01
C GLY A 67 -18.95 -1.90 -21.94
N LYS A 68 -19.74 -1.96 -23.02
CA LYS A 68 -19.63 -3.00 -24.06
C LYS A 68 -18.70 -2.60 -25.20
N GLU A 69 -18.34 -1.34 -25.27
CA GLU A 69 -17.57 -0.76 -26.37
C GLU A 69 -16.17 -0.37 -25.89
N THR A 70 -15.23 -0.44 -26.81
CA THR A 70 -13.90 0.10 -26.63
C THR A 70 -13.96 1.62 -26.56
N VAL A 71 -13.26 2.20 -25.59
CA VAL A 71 -13.16 3.65 -25.45
C VAL A 71 -11.73 4.10 -25.65
N GLU A 72 -11.54 4.95 -26.65
CA GLU A 72 -10.27 5.56 -27.01
C GLU A 72 -10.08 6.90 -26.28
N ASP A 73 -8.91 7.51 -26.41
CA ASP A 73 -8.53 8.81 -25.85
C ASP A 73 -8.59 8.86 -24.30
N ILE A 74 -8.30 7.74 -23.68
CA ILE A 74 -8.11 7.67 -22.23
C ILE A 74 -6.66 8.02 -21.92
N VAL A 75 -6.45 8.92 -20.97
CA VAL A 75 -5.13 9.33 -20.54
C VAL A 75 -4.95 9.06 -19.05
N LEU A 76 -3.84 8.44 -18.71
CA LEU A 76 -3.38 8.28 -17.34
C LEU A 76 -2.27 9.29 -17.06
N ASP A 77 -2.58 10.27 -16.23
CA ASP A 77 -1.59 11.19 -15.68
C ASP A 77 -1.06 10.63 -14.36
N ALA A 78 0.24 10.79 -14.14
CA ALA A 78 0.88 10.46 -12.90
C ALA A 78 1.67 11.65 -12.34
N ALA A 79 1.61 11.84 -11.04
CA ALA A 79 2.38 12.86 -10.35
C ALA A 79 2.91 12.35 -9.02
N LEU A 80 4.14 12.70 -8.69
CA LEU A 80 4.76 12.40 -7.41
C LEU A 80 4.82 13.70 -6.59
N VAL A 81 4.22 13.69 -5.41
CA VAL A 81 4.14 14.84 -4.51
C VAL A 81 4.87 14.50 -3.21
N GLY A 82 5.75 15.37 -2.79
CA GLY A 82 6.60 15.20 -1.61
C GLY A 82 8.02 15.66 -1.91
N GLY A 83 8.54 16.65 -1.19
CA GLY A 83 9.73 17.37 -1.60
C GLY A 83 9.47 18.21 -2.85
N THR A 84 10.02 17.83 -3.99
CA THR A 84 9.72 18.47 -5.29
C THR A 84 8.58 17.74 -5.98
N LYS A 85 7.59 18.51 -6.48
CA LYS A 85 6.52 17.92 -7.29
C LYS A 85 7.08 17.52 -8.66
N LEU A 86 6.93 16.25 -9.03
CA LEU A 86 7.27 15.72 -10.34
C LEU A 86 6.00 15.28 -11.06
N SER A 87 5.86 15.63 -12.32
CA SER A 87 4.81 15.12 -13.20
C SER A 87 5.49 14.30 -14.29
N PHE A 88 4.88 13.19 -14.65
CA PHE A 88 5.39 12.29 -15.67
C PHE A 88 4.67 12.52 -16.99
N GLU A 89 5.26 12.04 -18.08
CA GLU A 89 4.60 12.07 -19.38
C GLU A 89 3.28 11.30 -19.32
N PRO A 90 2.17 11.88 -19.80
CA PRO A 90 0.87 11.22 -19.80
C PRO A 90 0.91 9.95 -20.63
N LEU A 91 0.30 8.87 -20.11
CA LEU A 91 0.19 7.61 -20.80
C LEU A 91 -1.17 7.52 -21.51
N GLU A 92 -1.16 7.48 -22.85
CA GLU A 92 -2.36 7.26 -23.67
C GLU A 92 -2.77 5.80 -23.61
N LEU A 93 -4.06 5.55 -23.42
CA LEU A 93 -4.64 4.23 -23.25
C LEU A 93 -5.91 4.04 -24.08
N VAL A 94 -6.17 2.81 -24.42
CA VAL A 94 -7.44 2.37 -24.99
C VAL A 94 -8.11 1.45 -23.97
N ALA A 95 -9.27 1.85 -23.44
CA ALA A 95 -10.02 1.07 -22.48
C ALA A 95 -10.89 0.02 -23.17
N LEU A 96 -10.39 -1.21 -23.27
CA LEU A 96 -11.14 -2.35 -23.79
C LEU A 96 -12.23 -2.77 -22.79
N PRO A 97 -13.37 -3.34 -23.24
CA PRO A 97 -14.33 -3.95 -22.35
C PRO A 97 -13.67 -4.97 -21.40
N GLY A 98 -13.98 -4.86 -20.13
CA GLY A 98 -13.37 -5.67 -19.08
C GLY A 98 -12.20 -4.96 -18.38
N ASN A 99 -10.97 -5.37 -18.58
CA ASN A 99 -9.81 -4.81 -17.90
C ASN A 99 -8.61 -4.64 -18.85
N THR A 100 -8.15 -3.41 -18.98
CA THR A 100 -6.93 -3.06 -19.72
C THR A 100 -5.79 -2.86 -18.75
N ARG A 101 -4.65 -3.50 -18.99
CA ARG A 101 -3.43 -3.34 -18.19
C ARG A 101 -2.45 -2.42 -18.90
N SER A 102 -1.79 -1.58 -18.10
CA SER A 102 -0.69 -0.76 -18.58
C SER A 102 0.46 -0.72 -17.59
N PHE A 103 1.60 -0.24 -18.06
CA PHE A 103 2.83 -0.16 -17.27
C PHE A 103 3.65 1.04 -17.74
N PHE A 104 4.22 1.77 -16.81
CA PHE A 104 5.23 2.78 -17.10
C PHE A 104 6.33 2.80 -16.04
N THR A 105 7.46 3.36 -16.41
CA THR A 105 8.60 3.61 -15.51
C THR A 105 9.01 5.07 -15.60
N ALA A 106 9.59 5.57 -14.50
CA ALA A 106 10.20 6.89 -14.46
C ALA A 106 11.45 6.86 -13.60
N ASP A 107 12.50 7.51 -14.09
CA ASP A 107 13.73 7.68 -13.33
C ASP A 107 13.61 8.91 -12.43
N ILE A 108 14.03 8.76 -11.18
CA ILE A 108 13.95 9.78 -10.15
C ILE A 108 15.36 10.07 -9.65
N GLU A 109 15.84 11.26 -9.92
CA GLU A 109 17.16 11.71 -9.49
C GLU A 109 17.15 12.04 -8.00
N LYS A 110 18.04 11.40 -7.24
CA LYS A 110 18.33 11.66 -5.82
C LYS A 110 17.11 11.88 -4.94
N PRO A 111 16.14 10.94 -4.91
CA PRO A 111 14.99 11.08 -4.02
C PRO A 111 15.41 11.06 -2.56
N LEU A 112 14.58 11.65 -1.69
CA LEU A 112 14.67 11.39 -0.25
C LEU A 112 14.39 9.92 0.00
N GLN A 113 15.36 9.23 0.60
CA GLN A 113 15.26 7.81 0.85
C GLN A 113 14.40 7.51 2.08
N TRP A 114 13.69 6.39 2.04
CA TRP A 114 12.97 5.88 3.19
C TRP A 114 13.85 4.91 3.99
N SER A 115 13.95 5.13 5.28
CA SER A 115 14.51 4.19 6.26
C SER A 115 13.74 4.25 7.57
N ALA A 116 14.00 3.32 8.50
CA ALA A 116 13.37 3.32 9.81
C ALA A 116 13.71 4.58 10.64
N GLU A 117 14.86 5.20 10.39
CA GLU A 117 15.32 6.43 11.05
C GLU A 117 14.84 7.70 10.33
N ALA A 118 14.61 7.61 9.01
CA ALA A 118 14.17 8.72 8.18
C ALA A 118 13.09 8.23 7.20
N PRO A 119 11.83 8.07 7.66
CA PRO A 119 10.76 7.47 6.87
C PRO A 119 10.15 8.48 5.88
N ASN A 120 10.98 8.95 4.94
CA ASN A 120 10.54 9.89 3.92
C ASN A 120 9.58 9.21 2.95
N LEU A 121 8.38 9.79 2.81
CA LEU A 121 7.33 9.31 1.93
C LEU A 121 6.96 10.36 0.89
N TYR A 122 6.65 9.86 -0.30
CA TYR A 122 6.05 10.62 -1.39
C TYR A 122 4.63 10.13 -1.62
N THR A 123 3.76 10.99 -2.09
CA THR A 123 2.43 10.61 -2.55
C THR A 123 2.42 10.48 -4.07
N LEU A 124 2.25 9.27 -4.57
CA LEU A 124 1.97 9.04 -5.99
C LEU A 124 0.47 9.28 -6.21
N VAL A 125 0.14 10.16 -7.13
CA VAL A 125 -1.23 10.46 -7.56
C VAL A 125 -1.39 10.01 -9.00
N LEU A 126 -2.39 9.16 -9.25
CA LEU A 126 -2.76 8.65 -10.56
C LEU A 126 -4.14 9.19 -10.93
N THR A 127 -4.25 9.89 -12.06
CA THR A 127 -5.48 10.49 -12.54
C THR A 127 -5.82 9.94 -13.92
N LEU A 128 -6.93 9.23 -14.02
CA LEU A 128 -7.46 8.74 -15.27
C LEU A 128 -8.47 9.77 -15.81
N ARG A 129 -8.30 10.20 -17.06
CA ARG A 129 -9.19 11.20 -17.67
C ARG A 129 -9.51 10.88 -19.13
N LYS A 130 -10.58 11.50 -19.64
CA LYS A 130 -10.91 11.58 -21.06
C LYS A 130 -11.16 13.03 -21.42
N GLY A 131 -10.30 13.61 -22.25
CA GLY A 131 -10.29 15.05 -22.44
C GLY A 131 -10.10 15.78 -21.12
N ASP A 132 -10.99 16.71 -20.77
CA ASP A 132 -10.98 17.46 -19.52
C ASP A 132 -11.72 16.75 -18.36
N GLN A 133 -12.42 15.66 -18.65
CA GLN A 133 -13.19 14.93 -17.63
C GLN A 133 -12.30 13.95 -16.86
N VAL A 134 -12.21 14.13 -15.53
CA VAL A 134 -11.59 13.16 -14.63
C VAL A 134 -12.54 12.00 -14.42
N LEU A 135 -12.10 10.79 -14.75
CA LEU A 135 -12.85 9.55 -14.61
C LEU A 135 -12.56 8.87 -13.27
N SER A 136 -11.31 8.90 -12.83
CA SER A 136 -10.88 8.27 -11.58
C SER A 136 -9.60 8.93 -11.10
N CYS A 137 -9.45 9.06 -9.77
CA CYS A 137 -8.22 9.53 -9.15
C CYS A 137 -7.91 8.64 -7.94
N LYS A 138 -6.69 8.11 -7.90
CA LYS A 138 -6.19 7.28 -6.80
C LYS A 138 -4.84 7.79 -6.34
N SER A 139 -4.52 7.56 -5.08
CA SER A 139 -3.22 7.91 -4.53
C SER A 139 -2.70 6.85 -3.59
N VAL A 140 -1.38 6.80 -3.44
CA VAL A 140 -0.69 5.93 -2.47
C VAL A 140 0.59 6.63 -2.02
N ARG A 141 0.98 6.40 -0.76
CA ARG A 141 2.28 6.81 -0.26
C ARG A 141 3.32 5.76 -0.58
N ILE A 142 4.48 6.19 -1.08
CA ILE A 142 5.61 5.32 -1.43
C ILE A 142 6.90 5.87 -0.86
N GLY A 143 7.80 4.97 -0.46
CA GLY A 143 9.14 5.30 0.01
C GLY A 143 10.20 4.70 -0.92
N PHE A 144 11.18 5.50 -1.33
CA PHE A 144 12.29 5.03 -2.13
C PHE A 144 13.31 4.32 -1.25
N LYS A 145 13.40 3.01 -1.42
CA LYS A 145 14.32 2.16 -0.66
C LYS A 145 14.85 1.01 -1.51
N ARG A 146 15.99 0.49 -1.09
CA ARG A 146 16.55 -0.77 -1.59
C ARG A 146 16.72 -1.73 -0.44
N ILE A 147 16.14 -2.92 -0.56
CA ILE A 147 16.29 -4.00 0.41
C ILE A 147 17.00 -5.14 -0.31
N GLU A 148 18.12 -5.59 0.25
CA GLU A 148 18.87 -6.70 -0.32
C GLU A 148 19.50 -7.58 0.78
N ILE A 149 19.74 -8.82 0.45
CA ILE A 149 20.55 -9.73 1.27
C ILE A 149 21.88 -9.87 0.56
N LYS A 150 22.96 -9.44 1.22
CA LYS A 150 24.33 -9.52 0.68
C LYS A 150 25.23 -10.27 1.66
N GLY A 151 25.70 -11.43 1.22
CA GLY A 151 26.32 -12.38 2.13
C GLY A 151 25.30 -12.87 3.16
N GLU A 152 25.60 -12.68 4.44
CA GLU A 152 24.76 -13.07 5.57
C GLU A 152 24.00 -11.89 6.21
N GLN A 153 23.98 -10.73 5.55
CA GLN A 153 23.43 -9.49 6.10
C GLN A 153 22.21 -9.02 5.31
N LEU A 154 21.19 -8.58 6.03
CA LEU A 154 20.07 -7.79 5.50
C LEU A 154 20.53 -6.33 5.43
N LEU A 155 20.46 -5.75 4.24
CA LEU A 155 20.78 -4.35 4.02
C LEU A 155 19.54 -3.56 3.65
N VAL A 156 19.42 -2.35 4.19
CA VAL A 156 18.48 -1.31 3.75
C VAL A 156 19.31 -0.13 3.28
N ASN A 157 19.13 0.27 2.03
CA ASN A 157 19.90 1.35 1.37
C ASN A 157 21.41 1.17 1.53
N GLY A 158 21.88 -0.07 1.32
CA GLY A 158 23.30 -0.44 1.42
C GLY A 158 23.86 -0.55 2.85
N SER A 159 23.07 -0.24 3.89
CA SER A 159 23.51 -0.30 5.29
C SER A 159 22.95 -1.53 5.99
N PRO A 160 23.78 -2.29 6.75
CA PRO A 160 23.31 -3.44 7.52
C PRO A 160 22.28 -3.03 8.58
N VAL A 161 21.18 -3.78 8.67
CA VAL A 161 20.10 -3.54 9.62
C VAL A 161 19.95 -4.71 10.57
N LEU A 162 19.92 -4.40 11.87
CA LEU A 162 19.52 -5.34 12.91
C LEU A 162 18.02 -5.17 13.19
N LEU A 163 17.24 -6.22 12.94
CA LEU A 163 15.81 -6.22 13.26
C LEU A 163 15.61 -6.34 14.78
N LYS A 164 15.28 -5.22 15.41
CA LYS A 164 14.85 -5.14 16.81
C LYS A 164 13.33 -5.15 16.82
N GLY A 165 12.74 -6.35 16.77
CA GLY A 165 11.33 -6.54 16.49
C GLY A 165 10.54 -7.14 17.62
N VAL A 166 9.22 -6.98 17.53
CA VAL A 166 8.23 -7.61 18.40
C VAL A 166 7.17 -8.35 17.58
N ASN A 167 6.53 -9.33 18.19
CA ASN A 167 5.31 -9.91 17.67
C ASN A 167 4.12 -9.07 18.14
N ARG A 168 3.16 -8.80 17.27
CA ARG A 168 1.94 -8.09 17.59
C ARG A 168 0.73 -8.85 17.06
N HIS A 169 -0.25 -9.07 17.94
CA HIS A 169 -1.60 -9.45 17.55
C HIS A 169 -2.46 -8.21 17.34
N ASP A 170 -3.30 -8.23 16.32
CA ASP A 170 -4.27 -7.15 16.07
C ASP A 170 -5.51 -7.38 16.94
N PHE A 171 -5.38 -7.04 18.21
CA PHE A 171 -6.37 -7.32 19.25
C PHE A 171 -6.39 -6.20 20.29
N ASP A 172 -7.60 -5.80 20.67
CA ASP A 172 -7.84 -4.81 21.73
C ASP A 172 -8.59 -5.47 22.90
N PRO A 173 -8.21 -5.23 24.17
CA PRO A 173 -8.81 -5.87 25.32
C PRO A 173 -10.30 -5.54 25.50
N ASP A 174 -10.76 -4.40 25.04
CA ASP A 174 -12.15 -3.94 25.19
C ASP A 174 -13.00 -4.20 23.93
N HIS A 175 -12.40 -4.19 22.74
CA HIS A 175 -13.08 -4.25 21.46
C HIS A 175 -12.79 -5.53 20.65
N GLY A 176 -11.92 -6.41 21.18
CA GLY A 176 -11.52 -7.63 20.47
C GLY A 176 -10.78 -7.32 19.17
N TRP A 177 -11.25 -7.85 18.05
CA TRP A 177 -10.63 -7.65 16.73
C TRP A 177 -10.99 -6.35 16.04
N ALA A 178 -11.97 -5.59 16.58
CA ALA A 178 -12.31 -4.26 16.12
C ALA A 178 -11.40 -3.20 16.78
N VAL A 179 -10.10 -3.27 16.46
CA VAL A 179 -9.09 -2.42 17.08
C VAL A 179 -9.31 -0.96 16.71
N PRO A 180 -9.48 -0.04 17.70
CA PRO A 180 -9.61 1.39 17.44
C PRO A 180 -8.33 1.97 16.83
N ARG A 181 -8.45 2.95 15.94
CA ARG A 181 -7.29 3.59 15.27
C ARG A 181 -6.30 4.20 16.26
N GLU A 182 -6.80 4.74 17.35
CA GLU A 182 -5.99 5.32 18.43
C GLU A 182 -5.02 4.30 19.03
N ARG A 183 -5.41 3.03 19.11
CA ARG A 183 -4.57 1.95 19.63
C ARG A 183 -3.34 1.70 18.74
N TYR A 184 -3.48 1.81 17.43
CA TYR A 184 -2.33 1.68 16.53
C TYR A 184 -1.28 2.76 16.76
N TYR A 185 -1.72 4.01 16.98
CA TYR A 185 -0.80 5.10 17.32
C TYR A 185 -0.12 4.90 18.68
N GLU A 186 -0.86 4.43 19.68
CA GLU A 186 -0.30 4.15 21.01
C GLU A 186 0.77 3.06 20.92
N ASP A 187 0.47 1.93 20.26
CA ASP A 187 1.39 0.83 20.08
C ASP A 187 2.69 1.27 19.37
N LEU A 188 2.56 1.97 18.25
CA LEU A 188 3.70 2.43 17.48
C LEU A 188 4.54 3.45 18.23
N ASN A 189 3.92 4.38 18.96
CA ASN A 189 4.62 5.34 19.79
C ASN A 189 5.43 4.65 20.89
N LEU A 190 4.85 3.66 21.57
CA LEU A 190 5.57 2.88 22.59
C LEU A 190 6.73 2.09 21.97
N MET A 191 6.54 1.49 20.81
CA MET A 191 7.57 0.75 20.08
C MET A 191 8.73 1.67 19.67
N LYS A 192 8.43 2.85 19.13
CA LYS A 192 9.48 3.83 18.76
C LYS A 192 10.24 4.35 19.98
N GLN A 193 9.56 4.63 21.11
CA GLN A 193 10.21 5.00 22.37
C GLN A 193 11.13 3.90 22.91
N ALA A 194 10.78 2.63 22.66
CA ALA A 194 11.60 1.47 23.00
C ALA A 194 12.68 1.14 21.95
N ASN A 195 12.85 1.99 20.92
CA ASN A 195 13.79 1.77 19.81
C ASN A 195 13.56 0.45 19.06
N ILE A 196 12.29 0.07 18.86
CA ILE A 196 11.86 -1.06 18.04
C ILE A 196 11.71 -0.57 16.60
N ASN A 197 12.26 -1.31 15.63
CA ASN A 197 12.26 -0.98 14.20
C ASN A 197 11.63 -2.06 13.31
N ALA A 198 11.01 -3.08 13.90
CA ALA A 198 10.36 -4.14 13.16
C ALA A 198 9.19 -4.72 13.94
N ILE A 199 8.14 -5.09 13.23
CA ILE A 199 6.96 -5.74 13.80
C ILE A 199 6.62 -6.97 12.97
N ARG A 200 6.42 -8.11 13.64
CA ARG A 200 5.82 -9.27 13.01
C ARG A 200 4.33 -9.28 13.32
N THR A 201 3.51 -9.18 12.30
CA THR A 201 2.06 -9.32 12.40
C THR A 201 1.71 -10.78 12.70
N SER A 202 1.43 -11.10 13.93
CA SER A 202 1.21 -12.48 14.40
C SER A 202 -0.28 -12.79 14.42
N HIS A 203 -0.77 -13.70 13.60
CA HIS A 203 -0.13 -14.46 12.51
C HIS A 203 -0.96 -14.31 11.24
N TYR A 204 -1.54 -13.15 11.01
CA TYR A 204 -2.52 -12.81 9.98
C TYR A 204 -2.30 -11.37 9.50
N PRO A 205 -2.86 -10.98 8.35
CA PRO A 205 -2.82 -9.59 7.91
C PRO A 205 -3.59 -8.67 8.86
N ASP A 206 -2.95 -7.59 9.28
CA ASP A 206 -3.56 -6.52 10.07
C ASP A 206 -4.44 -5.60 9.20
N ASP A 207 -5.03 -4.59 9.81
CA ASP A 207 -5.73 -3.53 9.09
C ASP A 207 -4.77 -2.81 8.13
N PRO A 208 -5.16 -2.51 6.88
CA PRO A 208 -4.32 -1.76 5.94
C PRO A 208 -3.79 -0.44 6.52
N PHE A 209 -4.57 0.24 7.36
CA PHE A 209 -4.16 1.45 8.05
C PHE A 209 -2.93 1.26 8.94
N PHE A 210 -2.77 0.09 9.56
CA PHE A 210 -1.58 -0.22 10.36
C PHE A 210 -0.31 -0.26 9.52
N TYR A 211 -0.38 -0.82 8.31
CA TYR A 211 0.76 -0.84 7.39
C TYR A 211 1.12 0.56 6.90
N GLU A 212 0.11 1.41 6.64
CA GLU A 212 0.34 2.81 6.29
C GLU A 212 1.06 3.57 7.42
N LEU A 213 0.68 3.31 8.66
CA LEU A 213 1.37 3.88 9.83
C LEU A 213 2.81 3.33 9.98
N CYS A 214 3.04 2.06 9.69
CA CYS A 214 4.41 1.51 9.69
C CYS A 214 5.30 2.19 8.65
N ASP A 215 4.77 2.53 7.48
CA ASP A 215 5.51 3.31 6.48
C ASP A 215 5.82 4.74 6.98
N GLU A 216 4.91 5.37 7.73
CA GLU A 216 5.10 6.71 8.31
C GLU A 216 6.10 6.73 9.47
N TYR A 217 6.05 5.71 10.31
CA TYR A 217 6.88 5.66 11.52
C TYR A 217 8.29 5.10 11.27
N GLY A 218 8.48 4.36 10.19
CA GLY A 218 9.75 3.71 9.85
C GLY A 218 9.94 2.41 10.61
#